data_8c33c23159bbf30aac891bf376271093
#
_entry.id   8c33c23159bbf30aac891bf376271093
#
_cell.length_a   1.000
_cell.length_b   1.000
_cell.length_c   1.000
_cell.angle_alpha   90.00
_cell.angle_beta   90.00
_cell.angle_gamma   90.00
#
_symmetry.space_group_name_H-M   'P 1'
#
loop_
_entity.id
_entity.type
_entity.pdbx_description
1 polymer ?
#
loop_
_entity_poly.entity_id
_entity_poly.type
_entity_poly.pdbx_seq_one_letter_code
_entity_poly.pdbx_strand_id
1 'polypeptide(L)'
;MELHLFALHYVYIPRINTALKEFKQQWMHHGLRTEHGSSPMQLYTEGLLRSVNSGHPALESIRTDFGVDPEGPFSINREDYQVTVPEIDLQLTDAQLTYLCNTCNPLEDDGNSGKNVFVRCKDLLFNVFSL
;
A
#
# COMPACT_ATOMS: atom_id res chain seq x y z
N MET A 1 -14.95 -4.69 19.33
CA MET A 1 -13.90 -3.79 18.80
C MET A 1 -13.34 -4.32 17.47
N GLU A 2 -13.18 -5.61 17.31
CA GLU A 2 -12.62 -6.28 16.12
C GLU A 2 -13.42 -6.07 14.84
N LEU A 3 -14.75 -6.10 14.91
CA LEU A 3 -15.64 -5.84 13.78
C LEU A 3 -15.43 -4.47 13.13
N HIS A 4 -15.24 -3.45 13.96
CA HIS A 4 -14.96 -2.09 13.43
C HIS A 4 -13.60 -2.04 12.73
N LEU A 5 -12.60 -2.71 13.30
CA LEU A 5 -11.26 -2.78 12.74
C LEU A 5 -11.26 -3.55 11.41
N PHE A 6 -11.99 -4.67 11.36
CA PHE A 6 -12.18 -5.43 10.13
C PHE A 6 -12.85 -4.58 9.03
N ALA A 7 -13.98 -3.91 9.35
CA ALA A 7 -14.67 -3.04 8.41
C ALA A 7 -13.76 -1.89 7.92
N LEU A 8 -12.95 -1.33 8.82
CA LEU A 8 -11.98 -0.29 8.49
C LEU A 8 -10.94 -0.82 7.48
N HIS A 9 -10.33 -1.96 7.78
CA HIS A 9 -9.33 -2.55 6.89
C HIS A 9 -9.94 -2.95 5.55
N TYR A 10 -11.11 -3.58 5.57
CA TYR A 10 -11.80 -4.00 4.35
C TYR A 10 -12.07 -2.85 3.39
N VAL A 11 -12.52 -1.71 3.91
CA VAL A 11 -12.88 -0.55 3.08
C VAL A 11 -11.65 0.30 2.72
N TYR A 12 -10.76 0.57 3.67
CA TYR A 12 -9.73 1.58 3.45
C TYR A 12 -8.40 1.04 2.92
N ILE A 13 -8.02 -0.20 3.20
CA ILE A 13 -6.77 -0.76 2.64
C ILE A 13 -6.79 -0.77 1.11
N PRO A 14 -7.84 -1.25 0.41
CA PRO A 14 -7.89 -1.18 -1.05
C PRO A 14 -7.86 0.25 -1.59
N ARG A 15 -8.53 1.19 -0.93
CA ARG A 15 -8.53 2.62 -1.31
C ARG A 15 -7.14 3.24 -1.19
N ILE A 16 -6.45 2.99 -0.06
CA ILE A 16 -5.10 3.47 0.18
C ILE A 16 -4.14 2.89 -0.88
N ASN A 17 -4.23 1.59 -1.15
CA ASN A 17 -3.39 0.94 -2.14
C ASN A 17 -3.63 1.49 -3.55
N THR A 18 -4.88 1.79 -3.91
CA THR A 18 -5.22 2.42 -5.19
C THR A 18 -4.62 3.82 -5.29
N ALA A 19 -4.81 4.65 -4.26
CA ALA A 19 -4.26 6.00 -4.22
C ALA A 19 -2.72 6.00 -4.26
N LEU A 20 -2.06 5.09 -3.53
CA LEU A 20 -0.61 4.93 -3.57
C LEU A 20 -0.11 4.48 -4.94
N LYS A 21 -0.83 3.60 -5.61
CA LYS A 21 -0.52 3.15 -6.97
C LYS A 21 -0.61 4.31 -7.97
N GLU A 22 -1.67 5.10 -7.90
CA GLU A 22 -1.85 6.28 -8.73
C GLU A 22 -0.77 7.33 -8.46
N PHE A 23 -0.49 7.62 -7.20
CA PHE A 23 0.59 8.53 -6.80
C PHE A 23 1.95 8.05 -7.36
N LYS A 24 2.27 6.76 -7.20
CA LYS A 24 3.51 6.18 -7.74
C LYS A 24 3.60 6.37 -9.25
N GLN A 25 2.52 6.12 -9.99
CA GLN A 25 2.48 6.28 -11.44
C GLN A 25 2.71 7.74 -11.83
N GLN A 26 2.01 8.67 -11.22
CA GLN A 26 2.18 10.09 -11.47
C GLN A 26 3.60 10.55 -11.15
N TRP A 27 4.14 10.14 -10.00
CA TRP A 27 5.50 10.48 -9.59
C TRP A 27 6.56 9.97 -10.55
N MET A 28 6.45 8.73 -10.98
CA MET A 28 7.43 8.10 -11.85
C MET A 28 7.49 8.73 -13.25
N HIS A 29 6.41 9.35 -13.71
CA HIS A 29 6.29 9.91 -15.06
C HIS A 29 6.28 11.44 -15.11
N HIS A 30 6.26 12.14 -13.97
CA HIS A 30 6.32 13.59 -13.99
C HIS A 30 7.75 14.08 -14.31
N GLY A 31 7.86 15.16 -15.09
CA GLY A 31 9.15 15.75 -15.44
C GLY A 31 9.78 16.51 -14.28
N LEU A 32 11.02 16.20 -13.94
CA LEU A 32 11.79 16.88 -12.90
C LEU A 32 12.39 18.17 -13.47
N ARG A 33 12.10 19.29 -12.83
CA ARG A 33 12.57 20.61 -13.27
C ARG A 33 14.10 20.72 -13.23
N THR A 34 14.74 20.07 -12.26
CA THR A 34 16.20 20.04 -12.07
C THR A 34 16.90 19.16 -13.09
N GLU A 35 16.18 18.25 -13.73
CA GLU A 35 16.71 17.25 -14.66
C GLU A 35 16.22 17.48 -16.09
N HIS A 36 16.12 18.75 -16.49
CA HIS A 36 15.72 19.16 -17.84
C HIS A 36 14.39 18.58 -18.31
N GLY A 37 13.48 18.27 -17.40
CA GLY A 37 12.18 17.69 -17.70
C GLY A 37 12.16 16.16 -17.77
N SER A 38 13.30 15.49 -17.56
CA SER A 38 13.35 14.03 -17.48
C SER A 38 12.57 13.52 -16.28
N SER A 39 11.83 12.44 -16.48
CA SER A 39 11.09 11.81 -15.38
C SER A 39 11.98 10.87 -14.56
N PRO A 40 11.65 10.56 -13.30
CA PRO A 40 12.35 9.58 -12.49
C PRO A 40 12.50 8.22 -13.19
N MET A 41 11.50 7.79 -13.93
CA MET A 41 11.56 6.55 -14.72
C MET A 41 12.57 6.64 -15.86
N GLN A 42 12.64 7.78 -16.57
CA GLN A 42 13.62 7.97 -17.63
C GLN A 42 15.03 7.97 -17.08
N LEU A 43 15.30 8.69 -15.99
CA LEU A 43 16.60 8.72 -15.32
C LEU A 43 17.04 7.34 -14.84
N TYR A 44 16.10 6.59 -14.24
CA TYR A 44 16.38 5.22 -13.79
C TYR A 44 16.73 4.30 -14.96
N THR A 45 15.95 4.35 -16.04
CA THR A 45 16.17 3.50 -17.22
C THR A 45 17.50 3.84 -17.90
N GLU A 46 17.80 5.13 -18.04
CA GLU A 46 19.06 5.58 -18.62
C GLU A 46 20.27 5.16 -17.76
N GLY A 47 20.18 5.32 -16.45
CA GLY A 47 21.20 4.86 -15.50
C GLY A 47 21.42 3.35 -15.58
N LEU A 48 20.35 2.58 -15.67
CA LEU A 48 20.42 1.13 -15.83
C LEU A 48 21.12 0.73 -17.13
N LEU A 49 20.74 1.34 -18.25
CA LEU A 49 21.36 1.07 -19.56
C LEU A 49 22.85 1.44 -19.57
N ARG A 50 23.22 2.55 -18.96
CA ARG A 50 24.64 2.95 -18.82
C ARG A 50 25.41 1.93 -17.98
N SER A 51 24.84 1.46 -16.87
CA SER A 51 25.46 0.44 -16.00
C SER A 51 25.69 -0.88 -16.73
N VAL A 52 24.70 -1.34 -17.48
CA VAL A 52 24.81 -2.59 -18.27
C VAL A 52 25.91 -2.47 -19.32
N ASN A 53 26.00 -1.34 -20.02
CA ASN A 53 26.99 -1.13 -21.08
C ASN A 53 28.42 -0.90 -20.55
N SER A 54 28.57 -0.41 -19.34
CA SER A 54 29.88 -0.14 -18.74
C SER A 54 30.51 -1.34 -18.03
N GLY A 55 29.80 -2.47 -17.91
CA GLY A 55 30.27 -3.62 -17.12
C GLY A 55 30.44 -3.30 -15.63
N HIS A 56 29.86 -2.19 -15.18
CA HIS A 56 29.99 -1.74 -13.81
C HIS A 56 29.20 -2.67 -12.87
N PRO A 57 29.76 -3.06 -11.71
CA PRO A 57 29.10 -3.97 -10.74
C PRO A 57 27.85 -3.34 -10.07
N ALA A 58 27.34 -2.21 -10.59
CA ALA A 58 26.14 -1.55 -10.08
C ALA A 58 24.90 -2.45 -10.09
N LEU A 59 24.89 -3.52 -10.90
CA LEU A 59 23.81 -4.52 -10.86
C LEU A 59 23.87 -5.39 -9.60
N GLU A 60 25.06 -5.59 -9.01
CA GLU A 60 25.20 -6.28 -7.72
C GLU A 60 24.79 -5.39 -6.54
N SER A 61 24.78 -4.06 -6.71
CA SER A 61 24.37 -3.11 -5.69
C SER A 61 22.87 -2.85 -5.65
N ILE A 62 22.07 -3.42 -6.56
CA ILE A 62 20.61 -3.54 -6.40
C ILE A 62 20.32 -4.70 -5.43
N ARG A 63 21.00 -4.67 -4.28
CA ARG A 63 20.73 -5.57 -3.18
C ARG A 63 19.50 -5.08 -2.42
N THR A 64 18.87 -5.97 -1.69
CA THR A 64 17.70 -5.67 -0.83
C THR A 64 17.97 -4.62 0.23
N ASP A 65 19.24 -4.34 0.49
CA ASP A 65 19.74 -3.37 1.46
C ASP A 65 20.31 -2.09 0.83
N PHE A 66 20.11 -1.89 -0.49
CA PHE A 66 20.54 -0.66 -1.17
C PHE A 66 19.82 0.57 -0.59
N GLY A 67 20.61 1.56 -0.18
CA GLY A 67 20.09 2.80 0.44
C GLY A 67 19.80 2.66 1.94
N VAL A 68 20.08 1.50 2.54
CA VAL A 68 20.06 1.33 3.98
C VAL A 68 21.44 1.71 4.51
N ASP A 69 21.50 2.69 5.39
CA ASP A 69 22.72 3.03 6.15
C ASP A 69 22.71 2.21 7.46
N PRO A 70 23.49 1.15 7.57
CA PRO A 70 23.51 0.31 8.78
C PRO A 70 24.14 1.02 10.00
N GLU A 71 24.91 2.10 9.75
CA GLU A 71 25.54 2.91 10.79
C GLU A 71 24.83 4.26 11.00
N GLY A 72 23.72 4.47 10.27
CA GLY A 72 22.90 5.68 10.36
C GLY A 72 22.27 5.86 11.75
N PRO A 73 21.79 7.08 12.05
CA PRO A 73 21.20 7.41 13.36
C PRO A 73 19.97 6.57 13.72
N PHE A 74 19.47 5.76 12.79
CA PHE A 74 18.33 4.86 12.95
C PHE A 74 18.72 3.37 13.01
N SER A 75 19.94 3.03 13.39
CA SER A 75 20.26 1.66 13.80
C SER A 75 19.56 1.34 15.14
N ILE A 76 18.28 1.51 15.14
CA ILE A 76 17.39 1.14 16.21
C ILE A 76 17.25 -0.38 16.10
N ASN A 77 17.55 -1.08 17.18
CA ASN A 77 17.24 -2.51 17.29
C ASN A 77 15.83 -2.72 16.78
N ARG A 78 15.68 -3.47 15.71
CA ARG A 78 14.37 -3.70 15.05
C ARG A 78 13.30 -4.23 16.01
N GLU A 79 13.74 -4.83 17.11
CA GLU A 79 12.87 -5.37 18.16
C GLU A 79 12.15 -4.30 18.98
N ASP A 80 12.76 -3.10 19.16
CA ASP A 80 12.17 -2.04 20.00
C ASP A 80 11.16 -1.16 19.29
N TYR A 81 11.07 -1.23 17.95
CA TYR A 81 10.20 -0.37 17.12
C TYR A 81 9.31 -1.16 16.16
N GLN A 82 9.14 -2.44 16.41
CA GLN A 82 8.22 -3.24 15.64
C GLN A 82 6.78 -2.83 16.00
N VAL A 83 6.13 -2.12 15.07
CA VAL A 83 4.70 -1.85 15.19
C VAL A 83 3.98 -3.19 15.08
N THR A 84 3.50 -3.69 16.21
CA THR A 84 2.64 -4.87 16.23
C THR A 84 1.25 -4.45 15.79
N VAL A 85 0.86 -4.82 14.58
CA VAL A 85 -0.51 -4.68 14.13
C VAL A 85 -1.31 -5.80 14.81
N PRO A 86 -2.33 -5.48 15.61
CA PRO A 86 -3.16 -6.51 16.22
C PRO A 86 -3.78 -7.41 15.14
N GLU A 87 -3.63 -8.71 15.28
CA GLU A 87 -4.33 -9.64 14.41
C GLU A 87 -5.84 -9.51 14.64
N ILE A 88 -6.60 -9.51 13.56
CA ILE A 88 -8.06 -9.50 13.62
C ILE A 88 -8.50 -10.96 13.63
N ASP A 89 -8.95 -11.44 14.77
CA ASP A 89 -9.43 -12.82 14.92
C ASP A 89 -10.90 -13.00 14.44
N LEU A 90 -11.29 -12.19 13.48
CA LEU A 90 -12.61 -12.28 12.85
C LEU A 90 -12.53 -13.21 11.64
N GLN A 91 -12.98 -14.45 11.82
CA GLN A 91 -13.05 -15.42 10.73
C GLN A 91 -14.45 -15.40 10.10
N LEU A 92 -14.55 -14.81 8.92
CA LEU A 92 -15.74 -14.92 8.08
C LEU A 92 -15.65 -16.18 7.21
N THR A 93 -16.76 -16.86 7.03
CA THR A 93 -16.86 -17.96 6.08
C THR A 93 -16.76 -17.44 4.64
N ASP A 94 -16.37 -18.31 3.70
CA ASP A 94 -16.28 -17.93 2.28
C ASP A 94 -17.60 -17.39 1.72
N ALA A 95 -18.73 -17.93 2.17
CA ALA A 95 -20.05 -17.45 1.80
C ALA A 95 -20.32 -16.04 2.32
N GLN A 96 -19.92 -15.74 3.57
CA GLN A 96 -20.05 -14.42 4.17
C GLN A 96 -19.14 -13.39 3.48
N LEU A 97 -17.91 -13.78 3.16
CA LEU A 97 -16.99 -12.92 2.39
C LEU A 97 -17.55 -12.61 1.00
N THR A 98 -18.05 -13.61 0.31
CA THR A 98 -18.66 -13.43 -1.02
C THR A 98 -19.87 -12.49 -0.94
N TYR A 99 -20.73 -12.66 0.04
CA TYR A 99 -21.87 -11.79 0.25
C TYR A 99 -21.45 -10.35 0.56
N LEU A 100 -20.44 -10.18 1.42
CA LEU A 100 -19.88 -8.87 1.76
C LEU A 100 -19.31 -8.17 0.51
N CYS A 101 -18.52 -8.87 -0.28
CA CYS A 101 -17.93 -8.34 -1.53
C CYS A 101 -19.00 -7.90 -2.53
N ASN A 102 -20.09 -8.64 -2.64
CA ASN A 102 -21.19 -8.32 -3.56
C ASN A 102 -22.05 -7.14 -3.07
N THR A 103 -22.13 -6.95 -1.76
CA THR A 103 -23.01 -5.93 -1.15
C THR A 103 -22.26 -4.63 -0.87
N CYS A 104 -20.99 -4.71 -0.51
CA CYS A 104 -20.15 -3.58 -0.15
C CYS A 104 -18.86 -3.57 -0.97
N ASN A 105 -18.87 -2.86 -2.11
CA ASN A 105 -17.65 -2.65 -2.88
C ASN A 105 -16.76 -1.61 -2.19
N PRO A 106 -15.55 -1.97 -1.72
CA PRO A 106 -14.68 -1.05 -1.01
C PRO A 106 -14.20 0.13 -1.88
N LEU A 107 -14.19 -0.01 -3.21
CA LEU A 107 -13.76 1.05 -4.14
C LEU A 107 -14.92 1.87 -4.71
N GLU A 108 -16.15 1.63 -4.26
CA GLU A 108 -17.33 2.41 -4.67
C GLU A 108 -17.11 3.90 -4.34
N ASP A 109 -17.36 4.77 -5.33
CA ASP A 109 -17.36 6.21 -5.08
C ASP A 109 -18.69 6.60 -4.41
N ASP A 110 -18.60 6.88 -3.13
CA ASP A 110 -19.75 7.31 -2.30
C ASP A 110 -19.83 8.83 -2.11
N GLY A 111 -18.95 9.59 -2.79
CA GLY A 111 -18.85 11.05 -2.63
C GLY A 111 -18.39 11.51 -1.24
N ASN A 112 -18.01 10.57 -0.34
CA ASN A 112 -17.67 10.85 1.05
C ASN A 112 -16.40 10.06 1.50
N SER A 113 -15.48 9.85 0.58
CA SER A 113 -14.19 9.18 0.84
C SER A 113 -14.33 7.79 1.48
N GLY A 114 -15.40 7.06 1.16
CA GLY A 114 -15.65 5.69 1.64
C GLY A 114 -16.31 5.60 3.02
N LYS A 115 -16.68 6.73 3.64
CA LYS A 115 -17.32 6.72 4.97
C LYS A 115 -18.69 6.04 4.95
N ASN A 116 -19.47 6.26 3.89
CA ASN A 116 -20.79 5.65 3.75
C ASN A 116 -20.67 4.13 3.50
N VAL A 117 -19.66 3.73 2.71
CA VAL A 117 -19.33 2.32 2.50
C VAL A 117 -18.90 1.65 3.79
N PHE A 118 -18.08 2.33 4.60
CA PHE A 118 -17.65 1.84 5.92
C PHE A 118 -18.83 1.61 6.87
N VAL A 119 -19.76 2.59 6.96
CA VAL A 119 -20.96 2.45 7.82
C VAL A 119 -21.80 1.28 7.35
N ARG A 120 -22.07 1.16 6.04
CA ARG A 120 -22.81 0.05 5.46
C ARG A 120 -22.15 -1.30 5.72
N CYS A 121 -20.83 -1.40 5.52
CA CYS A 121 -20.06 -2.60 5.81
C CYS A 121 -20.16 -3.00 7.29
N LYS A 122 -19.97 -2.05 8.19
CA LYS A 122 -20.09 -2.24 9.62
C LYS A 122 -21.49 -2.74 10.02
N ASP A 123 -22.54 -2.09 9.53
CA ASP A 123 -23.93 -2.45 9.86
C ASP A 123 -24.30 -3.82 9.30
N LEU A 124 -23.77 -4.17 8.13
CA LEU A 124 -23.93 -5.50 7.54
C LEU A 124 -23.26 -6.59 8.40
N LEU A 125 -22.04 -6.35 8.87
CA LEU A 125 -21.33 -7.26 9.75
C LEU A 125 -22.07 -7.48 11.07
N PHE A 126 -22.61 -6.42 11.65
CA PHE A 126 -23.36 -6.51 12.91
C PHE A 126 -24.73 -7.20 12.74
N ASN A 127 -25.50 -6.83 11.73
CA ASN A 127 -26.89 -7.23 11.62
C ASN A 127 -27.09 -8.55 10.88
N VAL A 128 -26.27 -8.82 9.86
CA VAL A 128 -26.46 -10.00 9.00
C VAL A 128 -25.67 -11.20 9.49
N PHE A 129 -24.49 -10.97 10.06
CA PHE A 129 -23.64 -12.07 10.51
C PHE A 129 -23.76 -12.36 12.00
N SER A 130 -24.52 -11.55 12.75
CA SER A 130 -24.76 -11.75 14.21
C SER A 130 -23.46 -11.94 14.99
N LEU A 131 -22.45 -11.17 14.64
CA LEU A 131 -21.10 -11.25 15.22
C LEU A 131 -20.93 -10.26 16.37
#